data_17530907be76a9ec8a4e639377b68852
#
_entry.id   17530907be76a9ec8a4e639377b68852
#
_cell.length_a   1.000
_cell.length_b   1.000
_cell.length_c   1.000
_cell.angle_alpha   90.00
_cell.angle_beta   90.00
_cell.angle_gamma   90.00
#
_symmetry.space_group_name_H-M   'P 1'
#
loop_
_entity.id
_entity.type
_entity.pdbx_description
1 polymer ?
#
loop_
_entity_poly.entity_id
_entity_poly.type
_entity_poly.pdbx_seq_one_letter_code
_entity_poly.pdbx_strand_id
1 'polypeptide(L)'
;MKKNILLASTLLPAFLYANQPSFDCSKVEKNSSEGIICSSDELMDLDRELSAVYKQALSKASKEDMLKAHQRGWIKGRNDCWKAENEKKCMVEEYQIRIKELQEQYHLSGTEKQSSGASNGFDKVLTLQGITFHVAATNEGSLNQLTITPSGLEIDNRVIKQEIDGAVTGAEVADINVDGSPEIYVYVNSAGSGTYGTLVAYSANNKKSLSGIHLPPLEEGKKNSVGYMGHDEFTIIENSFVRRFPIYKKGDANCCPKGGIRQLQYKLVPGEATWQLKLAKSIDL
;
A
#
# COMPACT_ATOMS: atom_id res chain seq x y z
N MET A 1 4.08 -73.54 -26.86
CA MET A 1 4.71 -72.93 -25.65
C MET A 1 4.65 -71.42 -25.82
N LYS A 2 3.66 -70.74 -25.21
CA LYS A 2 3.55 -69.28 -25.23
C LYS A 2 4.07 -68.75 -23.88
N LYS A 3 5.13 -67.97 -23.91
CA LYS A 3 5.66 -67.28 -22.74
C LYS A 3 4.91 -65.99 -22.50
N ASN A 4 4.17 -65.90 -21.42
CA ASN A 4 3.61 -64.65 -20.93
C ASN A 4 4.69 -63.85 -20.22
N ILE A 5 4.98 -62.63 -20.72
CA ILE A 5 5.82 -61.64 -20.05
C ILE A 5 4.89 -60.77 -19.22
N LEU A 6 4.95 -60.85 -17.90
CA LEU A 6 4.32 -59.92 -16.98
C LEU A 6 5.16 -58.63 -16.98
N LEU A 7 4.61 -57.54 -17.49
CA LEU A 7 5.14 -56.19 -17.21
C LEU A 7 4.71 -55.76 -15.79
N ALA A 8 5.67 -55.72 -14.89
CA ALA A 8 5.47 -55.08 -13.61
C ALA A 8 5.53 -53.57 -13.78
N SER A 9 4.35 -52.92 -13.70
CA SER A 9 4.22 -51.44 -13.67
C SER A 9 4.62 -50.96 -12.29
N THR A 10 5.80 -50.35 -12.17
CA THR A 10 6.24 -49.64 -10.96
C THR A 10 5.55 -48.29 -10.92
N LEU A 11 4.46 -48.19 -10.15
CA LEU A 11 3.88 -46.93 -9.72
C LEU A 11 4.88 -46.26 -8.75
N LEU A 12 5.61 -45.25 -9.23
CA LEU A 12 6.34 -44.35 -8.35
C LEU A 12 5.30 -43.54 -7.52
N PRO A 13 5.48 -43.39 -6.21
CA PRO A 13 4.61 -42.58 -5.41
C PRO A 13 4.84 -41.08 -5.71
N ALA A 14 3.84 -40.44 -6.33
CA ALA A 14 3.79 -38.99 -6.59
C ALA A 14 3.34 -38.19 -5.35
N PHE A 15 3.72 -38.63 -4.13
CA PHE A 15 3.18 -38.07 -2.88
C PHE A 15 4.17 -37.28 -2.02
N LEU A 16 5.33 -36.83 -2.51
CA LEU A 16 6.34 -36.20 -1.67
C LEU A 16 6.53 -34.69 -1.87
N TYR A 17 5.73 -34.00 -2.70
CA TYR A 17 5.90 -32.56 -2.95
C TYR A 17 4.80 -31.65 -2.39
N ALA A 18 3.84 -32.20 -1.66
CA ALA A 18 2.66 -31.41 -1.22
C ALA A 18 2.95 -30.46 -0.05
N ASN A 19 4.07 -30.59 0.67
CA ASN A 19 4.37 -29.85 1.90
C ASN A 19 5.70 -29.10 1.89
N GLN A 20 6.19 -28.62 0.75
CA GLN A 20 7.40 -27.77 0.70
C GLN A 20 7.04 -26.33 0.32
N PRO A 21 7.78 -25.31 0.78
CA PRO A 21 7.65 -23.94 0.29
C PRO A 21 8.05 -23.85 -1.20
N SER A 22 8.12 -22.65 -1.76
CA SER A 22 8.48 -22.42 -3.17
C SER A 22 9.96 -22.79 -3.50
N PHE A 23 10.73 -23.19 -2.50
CA PHE A 23 12.14 -23.58 -2.59
C PHE A 23 12.42 -24.91 -1.86
N ASP A 24 13.61 -25.48 -2.08
CA ASP A 24 14.02 -26.79 -1.57
C ASP A 24 14.62 -26.68 -0.16
N CYS A 25 13.86 -27.11 0.85
CA CYS A 25 14.27 -27.08 2.26
C CYS A 25 15.52 -27.91 2.57
N SER A 26 15.89 -28.89 1.72
CA SER A 26 17.11 -29.68 1.94
C SER A 26 18.41 -28.91 1.70
N LYS A 27 18.31 -27.74 1.07
CA LYS A 27 19.46 -26.90 0.66
C LYS A 27 19.62 -25.65 1.52
N VAL A 28 18.79 -25.46 2.56
CA VAL A 28 18.83 -24.27 3.40
C VAL A 28 19.51 -24.52 4.73
N GLU A 29 20.14 -23.47 5.28
CA GLU A 29 20.71 -23.51 6.61
C GLU A 29 19.61 -23.42 7.67
N LYS A 30 19.67 -24.27 8.72
CA LYS A 30 18.62 -24.36 9.74
C LYS A 30 18.35 -23.04 10.49
N ASN A 31 19.35 -22.20 10.65
CA ASN A 31 19.28 -20.92 11.39
C ASN A 31 19.08 -19.72 10.45
N SER A 32 18.77 -19.95 9.17
CA SER A 32 18.42 -18.89 8.23
C SER A 32 16.91 -18.62 8.27
N SER A 33 16.50 -17.48 7.72
CA SER A 33 15.08 -17.15 7.54
C SER A 33 14.36 -18.25 6.73
N GLU A 34 15.01 -18.80 5.72
CA GLU A 34 14.51 -19.92 4.92
C GLU A 34 14.39 -21.20 5.77
N GLY A 35 15.31 -21.44 6.71
CA GLY A 35 15.24 -22.55 7.66
C GLY A 35 14.05 -22.45 8.61
N ILE A 36 13.71 -21.24 9.04
CA ILE A 36 12.52 -20.99 9.86
C ILE A 36 11.24 -21.24 9.05
N ILE A 37 11.20 -20.80 7.79
CA ILE A 37 10.07 -21.10 6.89
C ILE A 37 9.90 -22.62 6.77
N CYS A 38 10.97 -23.35 6.54
CA CYS A 38 10.94 -24.82 6.41
C CYS A 38 10.52 -25.53 7.70
N SER A 39 10.65 -24.89 8.85
CA SER A 39 10.28 -25.47 10.15
C SER A 39 8.83 -25.21 10.56
N SER A 40 8.05 -24.49 9.75
CA SER A 40 6.68 -24.04 10.07
C SER A 40 5.74 -24.28 8.89
N ASP A 41 4.75 -25.17 9.10
CA ASP A 41 3.71 -25.44 8.08
C ASP A 41 3.01 -24.16 7.64
N GLU A 42 2.68 -23.26 8.56
CA GLU A 42 2.05 -21.96 8.27
C GLU A 42 2.90 -21.07 7.36
N LEU A 43 4.21 -20.97 7.62
CA LEU A 43 5.13 -20.20 6.79
C LEU A 43 5.35 -20.85 5.43
N MET A 44 5.42 -22.19 5.37
CA MET A 44 5.48 -22.91 4.09
C MET A 44 4.24 -22.69 3.24
N ASP A 45 3.05 -22.66 3.85
CA ASP A 45 1.78 -22.37 3.18
C ASP A 45 1.78 -20.94 2.62
N LEU A 46 2.14 -19.96 3.44
CA LEU A 46 2.24 -18.56 3.05
C LEU A 46 3.28 -18.33 1.94
N ASP A 47 4.42 -19.03 1.98
CA ASP A 47 5.43 -18.94 0.92
C ASP A 47 4.92 -19.49 -0.42
N ARG A 48 4.17 -20.61 -0.39
CA ARG A 48 3.50 -21.13 -1.59
C ARG A 48 2.45 -20.17 -2.14
N GLU A 49 1.63 -19.62 -1.25
CA GLU A 49 0.61 -18.63 -1.61
C GLU A 49 1.26 -17.40 -2.25
N LEU A 50 2.27 -16.80 -1.59
CA LEU A 50 3.01 -15.67 -2.14
C LEU A 50 3.63 -15.99 -3.49
N SER A 51 4.23 -17.17 -3.65
CA SER A 51 4.82 -17.58 -4.93
C SER A 51 3.78 -17.66 -6.05
N ALA A 52 2.58 -18.17 -5.76
CA ALA A 52 1.48 -18.23 -6.73
C ALA A 52 0.96 -16.83 -7.09
N VAL A 53 0.74 -15.98 -6.08
CA VAL A 53 0.30 -14.59 -6.24
C VAL A 53 1.35 -13.78 -7.03
N TYR A 54 2.63 -13.93 -6.69
CA TYR A 54 3.72 -13.23 -7.37
C TYR A 54 3.85 -13.62 -8.86
N LYS A 55 3.67 -14.91 -9.20
CA LYS A 55 3.63 -15.36 -10.60
C LYS A 55 2.48 -14.73 -11.37
N GLN A 56 1.30 -14.63 -10.74
CA GLN A 56 0.15 -13.96 -11.35
C GLN A 56 0.41 -12.46 -11.52
N ALA A 57 1.01 -11.81 -10.50
CA ALA A 57 1.40 -10.41 -10.58
C ALA A 57 2.40 -10.16 -11.72
N LEU A 58 3.41 -11.02 -11.88
CA LEU A 58 4.37 -10.93 -13.00
C LEU A 58 3.69 -10.99 -14.37
N SER A 59 2.68 -11.86 -14.54
CA SER A 59 1.96 -11.97 -15.82
C SER A 59 1.11 -10.74 -16.15
N LYS A 60 0.79 -9.90 -15.17
CA LYS A 60 0.02 -8.67 -15.33
C LYS A 60 0.88 -7.41 -15.26
N ALA A 61 2.12 -7.51 -14.80
CA ALA A 61 2.99 -6.35 -14.61
C ALA A 61 3.43 -5.75 -15.93
N SER A 62 3.16 -4.46 -16.12
CA SER A 62 3.67 -3.68 -17.27
C SER A 62 5.18 -3.42 -17.19
N LYS A 63 5.76 -3.45 -15.98
CA LYS A 63 7.19 -3.25 -15.70
C LYS A 63 7.71 -4.37 -14.79
N GLU A 64 7.95 -5.55 -15.35
CA GLU A 64 8.40 -6.72 -14.59
C GLU A 64 9.67 -6.47 -13.76
N ASP A 65 10.62 -5.70 -14.29
CA ASP A 65 11.90 -5.45 -13.60
C ASP A 65 11.72 -4.66 -12.31
N MET A 66 10.75 -3.75 -12.26
CA MET A 66 10.37 -3.04 -11.03
C MET A 66 9.75 -4.01 -10.02
N LEU A 67 8.79 -4.84 -10.44
CA LEU A 67 8.19 -5.83 -9.55
C LEU A 67 9.24 -6.80 -9.00
N LYS A 68 10.19 -7.25 -9.84
CA LYS A 68 11.34 -8.08 -9.42
C LYS A 68 12.24 -7.33 -8.42
N ALA A 69 12.47 -6.03 -8.62
CA ALA A 69 13.24 -5.23 -7.68
C ALA A 69 12.54 -5.08 -6.32
N HIS A 70 11.24 -4.79 -6.32
CA HIS A 70 10.41 -4.71 -5.11
C HIS A 70 10.39 -6.05 -4.37
N GLN A 71 10.26 -7.17 -5.10
CA GLN A 71 10.28 -8.49 -4.46
C GLN A 71 11.61 -8.79 -3.79
N ARG A 72 12.74 -8.41 -4.40
CA ARG A 72 14.07 -8.53 -3.76
C ARG A 72 14.18 -7.64 -2.51
N GLY A 73 13.61 -6.44 -2.55
CA GLY A 73 13.53 -5.54 -1.39
C GLY A 73 12.72 -6.14 -0.25
N TRP A 74 11.55 -6.67 -0.57
CA TRP A 74 10.69 -7.34 0.40
C TRP A 74 11.37 -8.56 1.05
N ILE A 75 12.05 -9.43 0.27
CA ILE A 75 12.80 -10.57 0.83
C ILE A 75 13.83 -10.11 1.87
N LYS A 76 14.52 -8.98 1.62
CA LYS A 76 15.47 -8.43 2.60
C LYS A 76 14.75 -7.97 3.87
N GLY A 77 13.60 -7.29 3.73
CA GLY A 77 12.77 -6.85 4.87
C GLY A 77 12.27 -8.02 5.69
N ARG A 78 11.69 -9.05 5.04
CA ARG A 78 11.26 -10.30 5.71
C ARG A 78 12.43 -10.95 6.47
N ASN A 79 13.62 -11.01 5.86
CA ASN A 79 14.80 -11.59 6.51
C ASN A 79 15.28 -10.77 7.71
N ASP A 80 14.86 -9.52 7.88
CA ASP A 80 15.15 -8.69 9.06
C ASP A 80 14.28 -9.04 10.28
N CYS A 81 13.33 -9.96 10.14
CA CYS A 81 12.45 -10.45 11.24
C CYS A 81 13.23 -11.06 12.41
N TRP A 82 14.49 -11.48 12.24
CA TRP A 82 15.36 -11.92 13.34
C TRP A 82 15.55 -10.84 14.43
N LYS A 83 15.27 -9.57 14.10
CA LYS A 83 15.32 -8.44 15.05
C LYS A 83 14.07 -8.34 15.93
N ALA A 84 12.99 -9.03 15.56
CA ALA A 84 11.73 -8.99 16.28
C ALA A 84 11.77 -9.90 17.52
N GLU A 85 10.94 -9.59 18.51
CA GLU A 85 10.81 -10.41 19.72
C GLU A 85 10.27 -11.82 19.41
N ASN A 86 9.40 -11.92 18.40
CA ASN A 86 8.89 -13.18 17.86
C ASN A 86 9.10 -13.21 16.36
N GLU A 87 10.21 -13.80 15.94
CA GLU A 87 10.64 -13.87 14.55
C GLU A 87 9.60 -14.54 13.64
N LYS A 88 9.03 -15.68 14.09
CA LYS A 88 8.01 -16.38 13.31
C LYS A 88 6.77 -15.53 13.09
N LYS A 89 6.26 -14.87 14.12
CA LYS A 89 5.09 -13.99 14.01
C LYS A 89 5.35 -12.83 13.05
N CYS A 90 6.52 -12.20 13.16
CA CYS A 90 6.94 -11.15 12.23
C CYS A 90 6.93 -11.66 10.77
N MET A 91 7.48 -12.83 10.51
CA MET A 91 7.49 -13.40 9.16
C MET A 91 6.08 -13.69 8.64
N VAL A 92 5.19 -14.23 9.47
CA VAL A 92 3.77 -14.45 9.08
C VAL A 92 3.12 -13.13 8.66
N GLU A 93 3.28 -12.07 9.45
CA GLU A 93 2.74 -10.74 9.15
C GLU A 93 3.31 -10.16 7.85
N GLU A 94 4.63 -10.27 7.63
CA GLU A 94 5.29 -9.82 6.39
C GLU A 94 4.77 -10.57 5.15
N TYR A 95 4.55 -11.88 5.24
CA TYR A 95 3.97 -12.65 4.14
C TYR A 95 2.53 -12.21 3.85
N GLN A 96 1.69 -12.08 4.88
CA GLN A 96 0.28 -11.69 4.74
C GLN A 96 0.14 -10.29 4.12
N ILE A 97 0.94 -9.32 4.59
CA ILE A 97 0.98 -7.97 4.03
C ILE A 97 1.37 -8.05 2.55
N ARG A 98 2.44 -8.78 2.20
CA ARG A 98 2.92 -8.85 0.83
C ARG A 98 1.96 -9.55 -0.12
N ILE A 99 1.31 -10.62 0.32
CA ILE A 99 0.27 -11.31 -0.46
C ILE A 99 -0.87 -10.33 -0.77
N LYS A 100 -1.36 -9.63 0.25
CA LYS A 100 -2.42 -8.63 0.13
C LYS A 100 -2.02 -7.50 -0.82
N GLU A 101 -0.83 -6.91 -0.65
CA GLU A 101 -0.29 -5.86 -1.55
C GLU A 101 -0.33 -6.31 -3.01
N LEU A 102 0.20 -7.50 -3.32
CA LEU A 102 0.24 -8.01 -4.68
C LEU A 102 -1.17 -8.32 -5.21
N GLN A 103 -2.05 -8.87 -4.39
CA GLN A 103 -3.44 -9.15 -4.75
C GLN A 103 -4.18 -7.85 -5.09
N GLU A 104 -4.04 -6.82 -4.27
CA GLU A 104 -4.65 -5.51 -4.48
C GLU A 104 -4.03 -4.80 -5.69
N GLN A 105 -2.71 -4.70 -5.75
CA GLN A 105 -1.99 -3.96 -6.79
C GLN A 105 -2.18 -4.56 -8.19
N TYR A 106 -2.25 -5.88 -8.31
CA TYR A 106 -2.38 -6.59 -9.59
C TYR A 106 -3.76 -7.24 -9.79
N HIS A 107 -4.70 -6.96 -8.89
CA HIS A 107 -6.09 -7.46 -8.94
C HIS A 107 -6.15 -8.98 -9.16
N LEU A 108 -5.49 -9.71 -8.25
CA LEU A 108 -5.42 -11.15 -8.28
C LEU A 108 -6.53 -11.71 -7.38
N SER A 109 -7.64 -12.14 -7.98
CA SER A 109 -8.80 -12.65 -7.26
C SER A 109 -8.49 -13.93 -6.49
N GLY A 110 -8.45 -13.85 -5.16
CA GLY A 110 -8.68 -14.97 -4.25
C GLY A 110 -10.01 -14.75 -3.54
N THR A 111 -11.02 -15.50 -3.96
CA THR A 111 -12.36 -15.77 -3.36
C THR A 111 -13.07 -14.66 -2.56
N GLU A 112 -14.18 -14.27 -3.20
CA GLU A 112 -15.48 -13.74 -2.70
C GLU A 112 -15.56 -12.28 -2.26
N LYS A 113 -16.40 -11.46 -2.89
CA LYS A 113 -17.81 -11.55 -3.32
C LYS A 113 -18.07 -10.67 -4.53
N GLN A 114 -18.87 -11.19 -5.47
CA GLN A 114 -19.45 -10.44 -6.58
C GLN A 114 -20.26 -9.22 -6.11
N SER A 115 -19.88 -8.06 -6.61
CA SER A 115 -20.82 -7.05 -7.04
C SER A 115 -20.30 -6.48 -8.37
N SER A 116 -21.10 -6.70 -9.37
CA SER A 116 -21.16 -6.19 -10.75
C SER A 116 -20.19 -5.07 -11.13
N GLY A 117 -19.34 -5.33 -12.13
CA GLY A 117 -18.93 -4.44 -13.21
C GLY A 117 -18.29 -3.13 -12.81
N ALA A 118 -16.95 -3.12 -12.52
CA ALA A 118 -16.16 -1.90 -12.62
C ALA A 118 -14.69 -2.25 -12.90
N SER A 119 -14.07 -1.48 -13.77
CA SER A 119 -12.63 -1.40 -14.01
C SER A 119 -11.86 -1.33 -12.67
N ASN A 120 -10.73 -1.99 -12.59
CA ASN A 120 -9.91 -2.16 -11.38
C ASN A 120 -9.23 -0.89 -10.84
N GLY A 121 -9.67 0.30 -11.19
CA GLY A 121 -9.18 1.58 -10.74
C GLY A 121 -9.92 2.10 -9.51
N PHE A 122 -9.34 3.12 -8.87
CA PHE A 122 -10.06 3.92 -7.89
C PHE A 122 -11.08 4.79 -8.63
N ASP A 123 -12.33 4.78 -8.19
CA ASP A 123 -13.40 5.60 -8.76
C ASP A 123 -14.34 6.04 -7.62
N LYS A 124 -14.41 7.35 -7.37
CA LYS A 124 -15.24 7.89 -6.29
C LYS A 124 -15.78 9.26 -6.66
N VAL A 125 -17.07 9.47 -6.42
CA VAL A 125 -17.73 10.77 -6.56
C VAL A 125 -18.01 11.32 -5.17
N LEU A 126 -17.59 12.55 -4.92
CA LEU A 126 -17.68 13.24 -3.64
C LEU A 126 -18.31 14.62 -3.85
N THR A 127 -19.27 14.98 -3.03
CA THR A 127 -19.98 16.26 -3.16
C THR A 127 -20.06 16.96 -1.80
N LEU A 128 -19.70 18.22 -1.77
CA LEU A 128 -19.89 19.11 -0.62
C LEU A 128 -20.18 20.53 -1.09
N GLN A 129 -21.11 21.22 -0.41
CA GLN A 129 -21.45 22.63 -0.64
C GLN A 129 -21.77 22.99 -2.12
N GLY A 130 -22.33 22.02 -2.88
CA GLY A 130 -22.71 22.19 -4.28
C GLY A 130 -21.59 21.95 -5.30
N ILE A 131 -20.37 21.67 -4.85
CA ILE A 131 -19.24 21.27 -5.70
C ILE A 131 -19.11 19.76 -5.65
N THR A 132 -18.93 19.13 -6.82
CA THR A 132 -18.72 17.69 -6.95
C THR A 132 -17.34 17.43 -7.53
N PHE A 133 -16.65 16.43 -6.99
CA PHE A 133 -15.37 15.93 -7.48
C PHE A 133 -15.52 14.44 -7.84
N HIS A 134 -15.31 14.11 -9.10
CA HIS A 134 -15.12 12.73 -9.53
C HIS A 134 -13.62 12.43 -9.55
N VAL A 135 -13.19 11.53 -8.70
CA VAL A 135 -11.78 11.11 -8.55
C VAL A 135 -11.63 9.72 -9.10
N ALA A 136 -10.80 9.56 -10.11
CA ALA A 136 -10.52 8.27 -10.72
C ALA A 136 -9.01 8.06 -10.87
N ALA A 137 -8.54 6.84 -10.64
CA ALA A 137 -7.15 6.46 -10.86
C ALA A 137 -7.06 5.02 -11.39
N THR A 138 -6.04 4.75 -12.20
CA THR A 138 -5.85 3.43 -12.81
C THR A 138 -5.47 2.36 -11.79
N ASN A 139 -4.66 2.70 -10.80
CA ASN A 139 -4.17 1.80 -9.75
C ASN A 139 -3.59 0.45 -10.26
N GLU A 140 -2.98 0.45 -11.46
CA GLU A 140 -2.50 -0.75 -12.14
C GLU A 140 -1.00 -1.03 -11.93
N GLY A 141 -0.30 -0.16 -11.20
CA GLY A 141 1.14 -0.28 -11.04
C GLY A 141 1.69 0.69 -10.00
N SER A 142 3.00 0.90 -10.01
CA SER A 142 3.66 1.88 -9.14
C SER A 142 3.49 3.32 -9.64
N LEU A 143 3.34 3.52 -10.96
CA LEU A 143 3.00 4.81 -11.56
C LEU A 143 1.59 4.71 -12.12
N ASN A 144 0.73 5.60 -11.69
CA ASN A 144 -0.68 5.62 -12.06
C ASN A 144 -1.12 6.98 -12.56
N GLN A 145 -2.17 7.00 -13.38
CA GLN A 145 -2.79 8.23 -13.84
C GLN A 145 -3.95 8.57 -12.91
N LEU A 146 -3.83 9.66 -12.17
CA LEU A 146 -4.91 10.25 -11.39
C LEU A 146 -5.67 11.27 -12.24
N THR A 147 -6.99 11.22 -12.20
CA THR A 147 -7.90 12.19 -12.81
C THR A 147 -8.85 12.72 -11.73
N ILE A 148 -8.94 14.04 -11.60
CA ILE A 148 -9.93 14.72 -10.78
C ILE A 148 -10.78 15.60 -11.71
N THR A 149 -12.08 15.30 -11.77
CA THR A 149 -13.04 16.05 -12.58
C THR A 149 -13.96 16.85 -11.64
N PRO A 150 -13.72 18.16 -11.48
CA PRO A 150 -14.61 19.01 -10.72
C PRO A 150 -15.87 19.36 -11.53
N SER A 151 -16.96 19.65 -10.82
CA SER A 151 -18.17 20.24 -11.40
C SER A 151 -18.88 21.09 -10.36
N GLY A 152 -19.61 22.12 -10.83
CA GLY A 152 -20.30 23.09 -9.96
C GLY A 152 -19.47 24.32 -9.59
N LEU A 153 -18.21 24.42 -10.05
CA LEU A 153 -17.43 25.66 -9.94
C LEU A 153 -17.93 26.71 -10.94
N GLU A 154 -17.94 27.96 -10.53
CA GLU A 154 -18.49 29.06 -11.35
C GLU A 154 -17.67 29.39 -12.61
N ILE A 155 -16.34 29.26 -12.54
CA ILE A 155 -15.43 29.71 -13.60
C ILE A 155 -14.70 28.57 -14.27
N ASP A 156 -14.06 27.66 -13.50
CA ASP A 156 -13.13 26.69 -14.06
C ASP A 156 -13.36 25.28 -13.51
N ASN A 157 -13.96 24.43 -14.34
CA ASN A 157 -14.19 23.01 -14.08
C ASN A 157 -13.26 22.11 -14.92
N ARG A 158 -12.06 22.58 -15.28
CA ARG A 158 -11.11 21.78 -16.06
C ARG A 158 -10.72 20.52 -15.31
N VAL A 159 -10.65 19.43 -16.08
CA VAL A 159 -10.17 18.14 -15.57
C VAL A 159 -8.68 18.24 -15.25
N ILE A 160 -8.32 17.83 -14.04
CA ILE A 160 -6.94 17.72 -13.60
C ILE A 160 -6.49 16.28 -13.85
N LYS A 161 -5.38 16.14 -14.60
CA LYS A 161 -4.74 14.84 -14.84
C LYS A 161 -3.29 14.93 -14.45
N GLN A 162 -2.82 13.98 -13.64
CA GLN A 162 -1.42 13.90 -13.25
C GLN A 162 -0.98 12.47 -13.01
N GLU A 163 0.29 12.21 -13.26
CA GLU A 163 0.93 10.95 -12.87
C GLU A 163 1.22 10.99 -11.36
N ILE A 164 0.94 9.88 -10.69
CA ILE A 164 1.21 9.68 -9.26
C ILE A 164 2.11 8.45 -9.08
N ASP A 165 3.06 8.54 -8.15
CA ASP A 165 3.90 7.40 -7.73
C ASP A 165 3.22 6.67 -6.57
N GLY A 166 2.53 5.59 -6.89
CA GLY A 166 1.72 4.80 -5.96
C GLY A 166 0.27 4.66 -6.41
N ALA A 167 -0.54 4.08 -5.54
CA ALA A 167 -1.96 3.83 -5.74
C ALA A 167 -2.81 4.76 -4.88
N VAL A 168 -3.94 5.23 -5.42
CA VAL A 168 -4.95 5.96 -4.64
C VAL A 168 -5.61 4.98 -3.66
N THR A 169 -5.51 5.28 -2.37
CA THR A 169 -6.10 4.46 -1.29
C THR A 169 -7.37 5.07 -0.71
N GLY A 170 -7.59 6.35 -0.95
CA GLY A 170 -8.78 7.04 -0.45
C GLY A 170 -8.94 8.44 -1.02
N ALA A 171 -10.13 8.98 -0.88
CA ALA A 171 -10.39 10.39 -1.12
C ALA A 171 -11.50 10.89 -0.19
N GLU A 172 -11.34 12.12 0.30
CA GLU A 172 -12.31 12.80 1.16
C GLU A 172 -12.53 14.23 0.66
N VAL A 173 -13.75 14.76 0.88
CA VAL A 173 -14.10 16.15 0.66
C VAL A 173 -14.46 16.79 1.99
N ALA A 174 -13.91 17.96 2.25
CA ALA A 174 -14.16 18.71 3.48
C ALA A 174 -14.01 20.23 3.23
N ASP A 175 -14.44 21.04 4.18
CA ASP A 175 -14.18 22.47 4.28
C ASP A 175 -13.48 22.69 5.63
N ILE A 176 -12.16 22.42 5.66
CA ILE A 176 -11.40 22.40 6.93
C ILE A 176 -10.95 23.79 7.39
N ASN A 177 -10.96 24.78 6.49
CA ASN A 177 -10.71 26.18 6.84
C ASN A 177 -12.01 26.98 7.12
N VAL A 178 -13.17 26.34 6.90
CA VAL A 178 -14.52 26.87 7.17
C VAL A 178 -14.78 28.18 6.39
N ASP A 179 -14.34 28.24 5.13
CA ASP A 179 -14.55 29.40 4.26
C ASP A 179 -15.80 29.27 3.36
N GLY A 180 -16.52 28.17 3.46
CA GLY A 180 -17.73 27.88 2.67
C GLY A 180 -17.42 27.29 1.29
N SER A 181 -16.18 26.92 1.02
CA SER A 181 -15.73 26.32 -0.23
C SER A 181 -15.01 25.00 0.07
N PRO A 182 -15.38 23.89 -0.57
CA PRO A 182 -14.82 22.59 -0.20
C PRO A 182 -13.42 22.36 -0.75
N GLU A 183 -12.66 21.53 -0.05
CA GLU A 183 -11.41 20.93 -0.51
C GLU A 183 -11.62 19.46 -0.86
N ILE A 184 -10.85 19.00 -1.85
CA ILE A 184 -10.68 17.57 -2.18
C ILE A 184 -9.30 17.08 -1.75
N TYR A 185 -9.25 15.98 -1.01
CA TYR A 185 -8.05 15.31 -0.53
C TYR A 185 -8.00 13.92 -1.12
N VAL A 186 -6.93 13.57 -1.86
CA VAL A 186 -6.72 12.26 -2.46
C VAL A 186 -5.46 11.65 -1.85
N TYR A 187 -5.61 10.49 -1.24
CA TYR A 187 -4.55 9.78 -0.52
C TYR A 187 -3.88 8.79 -1.44
N VAL A 188 -2.57 8.87 -1.53
CA VAL A 188 -1.75 8.01 -2.39
C VAL A 188 -0.71 7.32 -1.54
N ASN A 189 -0.62 6.00 -1.63
CA ASN A 189 0.43 5.23 -1.00
C ASN A 189 1.40 4.69 -2.04
N SER A 190 2.70 4.90 -1.82
CA SER A 190 3.75 4.37 -2.68
C SER A 190 3.75 2.85 -2.69
N ALA A 191 4.15 2.27 -3.83
CA ALA A 191 4.38 0.84 -3.92
C ALA A 191 5.63 0.44 -3.11
N GLY A 192 5.53 -0.61 -2.30
CA GLY A 192 6.63 -1.15 -1.52
C GLY A 192 6.31 -1.30 -0.04
N SER A 193 7.19 -1.99 0.69
CA SER A 193 6.99 -2.36 2.10
C SER A 193 6.93 -1.19 3.09
N GLY A 194 7.30 0.02 2.69
CA GLY A 194 7.21 1.22 3.53
C GLY A 194 5.91 1.98 3.36
N THR A 195 5.12 1.73 2.30
CA THR A 195 3.86 2.42 1.99
C THR A 195 3.86 3.91 2.37
N TYR A 196 4.83 4.67 1.80
CA TYR A 196 4.94 6.10 2.05
C TYR A 196 3.76 6.84 1.47
N GLY A 197 3.07 7.58 2.33
CA GLY A 197 1.90 8.35 1.95
C GLY A 197 2.24 9.69 1.32
N THR A 198 1.58 10.00 0.20
CA THR A 198 1.58 11.32 -0.43
C THR A 198 0.15 11.84 -0.56
N LEU A 199 0.01 13.16 -0.65
CA LEU A 199 -1.27 13.82 -0.75
C LEU A 199 -1.36 14.56 -2.09
N VAL A 200 -2.45 14.35 -2.82
CA VAL A 200 -2.89 15.23 -3.90
C VAL A 200 -4.16 15.94 -3.43
N ALA A 201 -4.13 17.26 -3.32
CA ALA A 201 -5.27 17.99 -2.79
C ALA A 201 -5.46 19.36 -3.45
N TYR A 202 -6.72 19.80 -3.52
CA TYR A 202 -7.11 21.10 -4.10
C TYR A 202 -8.19 21.73 -3.27
N SER A 203 -8.15 23.06 -3.16
CA SER A 203 -9.19 23.90 -2.54
C SER A 203 -9.99 24.63 -3.61
N ALA A 204 -11.31 24.66 -3.45
CA ALA A 204 -12.19 25.45 -4.28
C ALA A 204 -12.22 26.90 -3.79
N ASN A 205 -11.53 27.80 -4.49
CA ASN A 205 -11.43 29.21 -4.13
C ASN A 205 -12.77 29.94 -4.36
N ASN A 206 -13.48 30.28 -3.31
CA ASN A 206 -14.81 30.93 -3.39
C ASN A 206 -15.75 30.24 -4.38
N LYS A 207 -15.66 28.91 -4.52
CA LYS A 207 -16.40 28.08 -5.48
C LYS A 207 -16.20 28.46 -6.96
N LYS A 208 -15.11 29.15 -7.31
CA LYS A 208 -14.85 29.63 -8.68
C LYS A 208 -13.87 28.75 -9.46
N SER A 209 -12.78 28.35 -8.83
CA SER A 209 -11.70 27.57 -9.45
C SER A 209 -10.95 26.78 -8.39
N LEU A 210 -10.08 25.87 -8.81
CA LEU A 210 -9.25 25.07 -7.92
C LEU A 210 -7.81 25.61 -7.83
N SER A 211 -7.27 25.61 -6.60
CA SER A 211 -5.85 25.79 -6.34
C SER A 211 -5.29 24.60 -5.58
N GLY A 212 -4.05 24.21 -5.89
CA GLY A 212 -3.37 23.12 -5.18
C GLY A 212 -3.21 23.41 -3.68
N ILE A 213 -3.22 22.33 -2.89
CA ILE A 213 -2.88 22.35 -1.46
C ILE A 213 -1.56 21.63 -1.28
N HIS A 214 -0.59 22.31 -0.69
CA HIS A 214 0.72 21.74 -0.40
C HIS A 214 0.77 21.12 1.00
N LEU A 215 1.14 19.84 1.10
CA LEU A 215 1.54 19.20 2.34
C LEU A 215 3.06 19.22 2.43
N PRO A 216 3.66 19.98 3.38
CA PRO A 216 5.10 19.99 3.55
C PRO A 216 5.65 18.60 3.88
N PRO A 217 6.78 18.20 3.32
CA PRO A 217 7.44 16.95 3.66
C PRO A 217 7.84 16.93 5.14
N LEU A 218 7.93 15.72 5.71
CA LEU A 218 8.53 15.54 7.01
C LEU A 218 10.04 15.77 6.87
N GLU A 219 10.56 16.84 7.51
CA GLU A 219 11.98 17.15 7.50
C GLU A 219 12.73 16.08 8.31
N GLU A 220 13.71 15.43 7.68
CA GLU A 220 14.53 14.41 8.33
C GLU A 220 15.26 14.99 9.55
N GLY A 221 15.34 14.19 10.62
CA GLY A 221 16.00 14.59 11.88
C GLY A 221 15.21 15.57 12.75
N LYS A 222 14.07 16.07 12.33
CA LYS A 222 13.19 16.90 13.19
C LYS A 222 12.35 16.02 14.13
N LYS A 223 11.93 16.61 15.26
CA LYS A 223 11.13 15.91 16.29
C LYS A 223 9.94 15.12 15.71
N ASN A 224 9.27 15.69 14.71
CA ASN A 224 8.05 15.12 14.13
C ASN A 224 8.32 13.99 13.12
N SER A 225 9.56 13.77 12.71
CA SER A 225 9.97 12.71 11.78
C SER A 225 10.79 11.60 12.43
N VAL A 226 11.15 11.74 13.72
CA VAL A 226 11.92 10.69 14.43
C VAL A 226 11.12 9.39 14.45
N GLY A 227 11.73 8.31 13.95
CA GLY A 227 11.11 7.00 13.87
C GLY A 227 10.13 6.82 12.72
N TYR A 228 10.03 7.77 11.77
CA TYR A 228 9.19 7.65 10.59
C TYR A 228 9.84 6.72 9.56
N MET A 229 9.07 5.71 9.12
CA MET A 229 9.47 4.76 8.07
C MET A 229 8.29 4.46 7.11
N GLY A 230 7.38 5.43 6.91
CA GLY A 230 6.19 5.24 6.09
C GLY A 230 5.00 4.70 6.89
N HIS A 231 4.18 3.89 6.24
CA HIS A 231 2.89 3.36 6.76
C HIS A 231 1.93 4.48 7.17
N ASP A 232 1.83 5.48 6.29
CA ASP A 232 0.99 6.64 6.53
C ASP A 232 -0.49 6.30 6.42
N GLU A 233 -1.26 6.84 7.35
CA GLU A 233 -2.72 6.91 7.30
C GLU A 233 -3.14 8.38 7.27
N PHE A 234 -3.96 8.74 6.30
CA PHE A 234 -4.52 10.07 6.16
C PHE A 234 -6.03 10.06 6.41
N THR A 235 -6.53 11.09 7.04
CA THR A 235 -7.96 11.31 7.22
C THR A 235 -8.25 12.77 7.57
N ILE A 236 -9.50 13.18 7.42
CA ILE A 236 -10.01 14.43 7.93
C ILE A 236 -10.72 14.17 9.26
N ILE A 237 -10.36 14.91 10.29
CA ILE A 237 -11.02 14.88 11.59
C ILE A 237 -11.44 16.31 11.93
N GLU A 238 -12.74 16.53 12.04
CA GLU A 238 -13.30 17.87 12.23
C GLU A 238 -12.73 18.85 11.18
N ASN A 239 -12.08 19.91 11.61
CA ASN A 239 -11.48 20.94 10.75
C ASN A 239 -9.96 20.77 10.68
N SER A 240 -9.47 19.55 10.49
CA SER A 240 -8.04 19.27 10.43
C SER A 240 -7.74 18.11 9.49
N PHE A 241 -6.72 18.28 8.68
CA PHE A 241 -6.07 17.16 8.01
C PHE A 241 -5.18 16.43 8.99
N VAL A 242 -5.30 15.12 9.06
CA VAL A 242 -4.57 14.27 10.02
C VAL A 242 -3.72 13.26 9.25
N ARG A 243 -2.45 13.19 9.63
CA ARG A 243 -1.49 12.17 9.21
C ARG A 243 -1.11 11.34 10.42
N ARG A 244 -1.21 10.02 10.33
CA ARG A 244 -0.74 9.07 11.34
C ARG A 244 0.28 8.15 10.74
N PHE A 245 1.26 7.74 11.54
CA PHE A 245 2.22 6.72 11.17
C PHE A 245 2.81 6.07 12.42
N PRO A 246 3.25 4.81 12.34
CA PRO A 246 3.92 4.13 13.44
C PRO A 246 5.32 4.70 13.68
N ILE A 247 5.75 4.73 14.94
CA ILE A 247 7.08 5.19 15.35
C ILE A 247 7.98 3.98 15.49
N TYR A 248 9.03 3.91 14.68
CA TYR A 248 10.06 2.88 14.76
C TYR A 248 11.17 3.28 15.72
N LYS A 249 11.53 2.37 16.63
CA LYS A 249 12.72 2.47 17.47
C LYS A 249 13.90 1.82 16.78
N LYS A 250 15.11 2.17 17.22
CA LYS A 250 16.32 1.54 16.69
C LYS A 250 16.27 0.01 16.89
N GLY A 251 16.36 -0.73 15.80
CA GLY A 251 16.31 -2.19 15.80
C GLY A 251 14.91 -2.78 15.63
N ASP A 252 13.86 -1.98 15.48
CA ASP A 252 12.55 -2.50 15.13
C ASP A 252 12.56 -3.11 13.72
N ALA A 253 11.88 -4.24 13.56
CA ALA A 253 11.59 -4.77 12.23
C ALA A 253 10.48 -3.95 11.57
N ASN A 254 10.42 -3.97 10.23
CA ASN A 254 9.47 -3.18 9.44
C ASN A 254 8.00 -3.49 9.79
N CYS A 255 7.69 -4.77 10.06
CA CYS A 255 6.34 -5.21 10.47
C CYS A 255 5.91 -4.72 11.87
N CYS A 256 6.89 -4.40 12.75
CA CYS A 256 6.60 -4.43 14.18
C CYS A 256 7.19 -3.22 14.92
N PRO A 257 6.70 -2.00 14.63
CA PRO A 257 7.13 -0.79 15.31
C PRO A 257 6.74 -0.83 16.79
N LYS A 258 7.65 -0.43 17.68
CA LYS A 258 7.47 -0.46 19.15
C LYS A 258 7.38 0.94 19.77
N GLY A 259 7.31 1.97 18.95
CA GLY A 259 7.31 3.37 19.38
C GLY A 259 5.92 3.97 19.61
N GLY A 260 4.84 3.23 19.34
CA GLY A 260 3.49 3.78 19.31
C GLY A 260 3.16 4.41 17.96
N ILE A 261 2.18 5.27 17.92
CA ILE A 261 1.71 5.95 16.71
C ILE A 261 1.89 7.45 16.90
N ARG A 262 2.51 8.12 15.91
CA ARG A 262 2.50 9.58 15.85
C ARG A 262 1.33 10.07 15.03
N GLN A 263 0.59 11.03 15.62
CA GLN A 263 -0.48 11.75 14.95
C GLN A 263 -0.07 13.20 14.75
N LEU A 264 -0.06 13.67 13.51
CA LEU A 264 0.18 15.03 13.11
C LEU A 264 -1.13 15.64 12.63
N GLN A 265 -1.52 16.78 13.18
CA GLN A 265 -2.71 17.54 12.80
C GLN A 265 -2.31 18.82 12.10
N TYR A 266 -2.89 19.07 10.94
CA TYR A 266 -2.60 20.23 10.11
C TYR A 266 -3.84 21.09 9.93
N LYS A 267 -3.63 22.41 9.86
CA LYS A 267 -4.64 23.38 9.45
C LYS A 267 -4.33 23.88 8.05
N LEU A 268 -5.39 24.08 7.26
CA LEU A 268 -5.27 24.69 5.96
C LEU A 268 -5.15 26.21 6.15
N VAL A 269 -4.11 26.79 5.57
CA VAL A 269 -3.81 28.23 5.63
C VAL A 269 -3.41 28.73 4.26
N PRO A 270 -3.61 30.02 3.95
CA PRO A 270 -3.06 30.63 2.75
C PRO A 270 -1.54 30.54 2.77
N GLY A 271 -0.92 30.08 1.64
CA GLY A 271 0.51 30.15 1.39
C GLY A 271 0.83 31.31 0.44
N GLU A 272 2.10 31.43 0.02
CA GLU A 272 2.53 32.51 -0.88
C GLU A 272 1.93 32.40 -2.28
N ALA A 273 1.83 31.19 -2.82
CA ALA A 273 1.30 30.94 -4.18
C ALA A 273 0.07 30.02 -4.20
N THR A 274 -0.07 29.15 -3.20
CA THR A 274 -1.15 28.16 -3.12
C THR A 274 -1.55 27.96 -1.66
N TRP A 275 -2.57 27.13 -1.41
CA TRP A 275 -2.89 26.71 -0.05
C TRP A 275 -1.82 25.81 0.55
N GLN A 276 -1.65 25.86 1.86
CA GLN A 276 -0.68 25.07 2.59
C GLN A 276 -1.28 24.42 3.84
N LEU A 277 -0.94 23.14 4.05
CA LEU A 277 -1.21 22.44 5.31
C LEU A 277 -0.09 22.75 6.31
N LYS A 278 -0.40 23.58 7.30
CA LYS A 278 0.53 23.96 8.38
C LYS A 278 0.34 23.08 9.60
N LEU A 279 1.41 22.44 10.05
CA LEU A 279 1.39 21.61 11.24
C LEU A 279 0.95 22.44 12.47
N ALA A 280 -0.15 22.01 13.10
CA ALA A 280 -0.73 22.65 14.28
C ALA A 280 -0.45 21.86 15.56
N LYS A 281 -0.43 20.52 15.49
CA LYS A 281 -0.25 19.66 16.66
C LYS A 281 0.43 18.35 16.28
N SER A 282 1.29 17.86 17.19
CA SER A 282 1.91 16.52 17.11
C SER A 282 1.67 15.80 18.45
N ILE A 283 1.18 14.56 18.38
CA ILE A 283 0.83 13.73 19.53
C ILE A 283 1.41 12.34 19.28
N ASP A 284 2.05 11.77 20.27
CA ASP A 284 2.45 10.36 20.30
C ASP A 284 1.41 9.60 21.16
N LEU A 285 0.83 8.52 20.56
CA LEU A 285 -0.23 7.68 21.12
C LEU A 285 0.33 6.31 21.50
#